data_702733a2601ca0df1d234909fcfef056
#
_entry.id   702733a2601ca0df1d234909fcfef056
#
_cell.length_a   1.000
_cell.length_b   1.000
_cell.length_c   1.000
_cell.angle_alpha   90.00
_cell.angle_beta   90.00
_cell.angle_gamma   90.00
#
_symmetry.space_group_name_H-M   'P 1'
#
loop_
_entity.id
_entity.type
_entity.pdbx_description
1 polymer ?
#
loop_
_entity_poly.entity_id
_entity_poly.type
_entity_poly.pdbx_seq_one_letter_code
_entity_poly.pdbx_strand_id
1 'polypeptide(L)'
;MIKSYVISVSLGTGCYRHIQISASATLEKLHRVILSAFGFSDDHQHAFFMNNRLWEPFDAYFSTPFDEGTMLTSQKKLKQLKLKKGDKFKYLFDFGDEWVFQCKVLRELDIPTDIPGVIRSVGAAPQQYPEALEDRGAFPSIYPFERVKELFAQLPVSSAVIQSVHRYFDAAVQLYGVVPLQVILKLYNDQNPPVTESDFLAIAEVIRHEANDYCILGSEALYRGEAPSQPMDRMAISTLLLEIGGIELFYEVTDKQEDKPFLVLPQEEFLKYAVPGYLPETPQLKAMRQFLQKNKKRFSIPAEDLLMAVYTAVWLDLPLQYTADGLEEIGFQFRSQAEIKTFMDLYQELSNHTGKAVNRGASPKELLAQWEQKQKQKVDARHVLRDPMQISLLDD
;
A
#
# COMPACT_ATOMS: atom_id res chain seq x y z
N MET A 1 -6.12 -10.24 -47.01
CA MET A 1 -5.18 -9.25 -46.37
C MET A 1 -5.89 -8.71 -45.13
N ILE A 2 -5.23 -8.71 -43.96
CA ILE A 2 -5.84 -8.23 -42.70
C ILE A 2 -6.18 -6.77 -42.84
N LYS A 3 -7.44 -6.40 -42.58
CA LYS A 3 -7.96 -5.03 -42.68
C LYS A 3 -8.22 -4.38 -41.32
N SER A 4 -8.50 -5.20 -40.29
CA SER A 4 -8.78 -4.73 -38.93
C SER A 4 -8.36 -5.72 -37.86
N TYR A 5 -8.24 -5.23 -36.62
CA TYR A 5 -7.97 -6.02 -35.43
C TYR A 5 -9.08 -5.84 -34.40
N VAL A 6 -9.31 -6.89 -33.61
CA VAL A 6 -10.00 -6.78 -32.31
C VAL A 6 -8.96 -7.00 -31.23
N ILE A 7 -8.76 -5.98 -30.41
CA ILE A 7 -7.75 -5.96 -29.34
C ILE A 7 -8.49 -5.84 -27.99
N SER A 8 -8.21 -6.76 -27.08
CA SER A 8 -8.61 -6.64 -25.67
C SER A 8 -7.61 -5.75 -24.98
N VAL A 9 -8.08 -4.72 -24.33
CA VAL A 9 -7.31 -3.80 -23.49
C VAL A 9 -7.84 -3.94 -22.08
N SER A 10 -7.01 -4.35 -21.13
CA SER A 10 -7.41 -4.56 -19.74
C SER A 10 -6.59 -3.72 -18.79
N LEU A 11 -7.26 -3.18 -17.77
CA LEU A 11 -6.67 -2.46 -16.66
C LEU A 11 -7.04 -3.21 -15.38
N GLY A 12 -6.14 -4.06 -14.91
CA GLY A 12 -6.40 -4.94 -13.78
C GLY A 12 -7.37 -6.09 -14.06
N THR A 13 -7.75 -6.80 -13.00
CA THR A 13 -8.68 -7.93 -13.07
C THR A 13 -10.11 -7.42 -13.14
N GLY A 14 -10.88 -7.94 -14.11
CA GLY A 14 -12.32 -7.63 -14.25
C GLY A 14 -12.63 -6.30 -14.94
N CYS A 15 -11.63 -5.48 -15.31
CA CYS A 15 -11.85 -4.25 -16.08
C CYS A 15 -11.18 -4.34 -17.44
N TYR A 16 -12.00 -4.48 -18.54
CA TYR A 16 -11.44 -4.54 -19.89
C TYR A 16 -12.41 -4.01 -20.96
N ARG A 17 -11.81 -3.63 -22.10
CA ARG A 17 -12.50 -3.18 -23.31
C ARG A 17 -12.01 -4.00 -24.51
N HIS A 18 -12.94 -4.45 -25.37
CA HIS A 18 -12.58 -4.99 -26.67
C HIS A 18 -12.74 -3.88 -27.71
N ILE A 19 -11.65 -3.49 -28.34
CA ILE A 19 -11.59 -2.40 -29.31
C ILE A 19 -11.45 -3.01 -30.70
N GLN A 20 -12.31 -2.64 -31.64
CA GLN A 20 -12.15 -2.94 -33.06
C GLN A 20 -11.56 -1.72 -33.75
N ILE A 21 -10.46 -1.92 -34.47
CA ILE A 21 -9.67 -0.83 -35.08
C ILE A 21 -9.08 -1.27 -36.42
N SER A 22 -8.97 -0.32 -37.37
CA SER A 22 -8.36 -0.56 -38.67
C SER A 22 -6.87 -0.94 -38.57
N ALA A 23 -6.43 -1.91 -39.35
CA ALA A 23 -5.03 -2.25 -39.48
C ALA A 23 -4.15 -1.10 -40.04
N SER A 24 -4.78 -0.12 -40.72
CA SER A 24 -4.10 1.08 -41.22
C SER A 24 -3.98 2.20 -40.17
N ALA A 25 -4.65 2.07 -39.02
CA ALA A 25 -4.53 3.02 -37.91
C ALA A 25 -3.11 2.98 -37.31
N THR A 26 -2.67 4.12 -36.79
CA THR A 26 -1.41 4.24 -36.04
C THR A 26 -1.56 3.80 -34.59
N LEU A 27 -0.47 3.58 -33.89
CA LEU A 27 -0.48 3.37 -32.43
C LEU A 27 -1.04 4.60 -31.71
N GLU A 28 -0.76 5.79 -32.21
CA GLU A 28 -1.36 7.05 -31.72
C GLU A 28 -2.89 7.04 -31.81
N LYS A 29 -3.45 6.50 -32.89
CA LYS A 29 -4.91 6.35 -32.98
C LYS A 29 -5.45 5.30 -32.01
N LEU A 30 -4.72 4.20 -31.79
CA LEU A 30 -5.07 3.20 -30.79
C LEU A 30 -5.06 3.79 -29.38
N HIS A 31 -4.05 4.57 -29.02
CA HIS A 31 -3.97 5.30 -27.75
C HIS A 31 -5.25 6.14 -27.51
N ARG A 32 -5.63 7.01 -28.45
CA ARG A 32 -6.82 7.84 -28.29
C ARG A 32 -8.12 7.03 -28.11
N VAL A 33 -8.23 5.89 -28.79
CA VAL A 33 -9.38 4.98 -28.62
C VAL A 33 -9.35 4.33 -27.25
N ILE A 34 -8.17 3.96 -26.73
CA ILE A 34 -8.02 3.42 -25.38
C ILE A 34 -8.46 4.44 -24.35
N LEU A 35 -7.91 5.66 -24.37
CA LEU A 35 -8.28 6.70 -23.41
C LEU A 35 -9.79 6.98 -23.43
N SER A 36 -10.37 7.16 -24.62
CA SER A 36 -11.82 7.34 -24.78
C SER A 36 -12.62 6.17 -24.21
N ALA A 37 -12.15 4.93 -24.38
CA ALA A 37 -12.81 3.72 -23.91
C ALA A 37 -12.84 3.57 -22.39
N PHE A 38 -11.85 4.15 -21.70
CA PHE A 38 -11.74 4.16 -20.25
C PHE A 38 -12.16 5.49 -19.62
N GLY A 39 -12.47 6.53 -20.42
CA GLY A 39 -12.88 7.85 -19.93
C GLY A 39 -11.72 8.67 -19.38
N PHE A 40 -10.50 8.44 -19.90
CA PHE A 40 -9.30 9.14 -19.50
C PHE A 40 -9.07 10.38 -20.37
N SER A 41 -8.52 11.44 -19.79
CA SER A 41 -8.02 12.65 -20.47
C SER A 41 -6.68 12.37 -21.12
N ASP A 42 -6.42 13.03 -22.28
CA ASP A 42 -5.16 12.90 -23.03
C ASP A 42 -4.23 14.07 -22.67
N ASP A 43 -3.65 14.03 -21.48
CA ASP A 43 -2.87 15.12 -20.87
C ASP A 43 -1.44 14.72 -20.47
N HIS A 44 -1.06 13.44 -20.68
CA HIS A 44 0.27 12.92 -20.39
C HIS A 44 0.87 12.13 -21.56
N GLN A 45 2.14 11.79 -21.43
CA GLN A 45 2.88 10.97 -22.39
C GLN A 45 2.45 9.51 -22.34
N HIS A 46 2.69 8.81 -23.45
CA HIS A 46 2.37 7.39 -23.53
C HIS A 46 3.40 6.60 -24.32
N ALA A 47 3.41 5.28 -24.10
CA ALA A 47 4.25 4.34 -24.84
C ALA A 47 3.56 2.99 -25.06
N PHE A 48 3.95 2.30 -26.13
CA PHE A 48 3.61 0.90 -26.40
C PHE A 48 4.85 0.04 -26.41
N PHE A 49 4.85 -1.03 -25.63
CA PHE A 49 5.94 -2.01 -25.49
C PHE A 49 5.49 -3.33 -26.14
N MET A 50 5.91 -3.54 -27.39
CA MET A 50 5.41 -4.66 -28.19
C MET A 50 5.97 -6.00 -27.75
N ASN A 51 7.11 -6.02 -27.03
CA ASN A 51 7.69 -7.19 -26.39
C ASN A 51 7.01 -7.59 -25.06
N ASN A 52 5.96 -6.87 -24.66
CA ASN A 52 5.19 -7.05 -23.43
C ASN A 52 5.99 -6.79 -22.12
N ARG A 53 7.10 -6.05 -22.18
CA ARG A 53 7.92 -5.65 -21.03
C ARG A 53 8.02 -4.13 -20.95
N LEU A 54 7.65 -3.57 -19.79
CA LEU A 54 7.75 -2.12 -19.56
C LEU A 54 9.22 -1.69 -19.57
N TRP A 55 9.43 -0.48 -20.05
CA TRP A 55 10.71 0.23 -20.04
C TRP A 55 11.85 -0.48 -20.82
N GLU A 56 11.57 -1.58 -21.50
CA GLU A 56 12.53 -2.20 -22.39
C GLU A 56 12.48 -1.50 -23.77
N PRO A 57 13.56 -0.82 -24.21
CA PRO A 57 13.51 0.04 -25.40
C PRO A 57 13.38 -0.75 -26.70
N PHE A 58 13.67 -2.05 -26.70
CA PHE A 58 13.54 -2.89 -27.88
C PHE A 58 12.06 -3.08 -28.24
N ASP A 59 11.70 -2.67 -29.46
CA ASP A 59 10.34 -2.70 -30.02
C ASP A 59 9.31 -1.89 -29.19
N ALA A 60 9.77 -0.73 -28.67
CA ALA A 60 8.96 0.27 -27.95
C ALA A 60 8.68 1.48 -28.84
N TYR A 61 7.48 2.05 -28.67
CA TYR A 61 7.02 3.23 -29.43
C TYR A 61 6.50 4.27 -28.46
N PHE A 62 6.96 5.50 -28.57
CA PHE A 62 6.70 6.59 -27.62
C PHE A 62 5.89 7.74 -28.25
N SER A 63 5.17 8.50 -27.44
CA SER A 63 4.41 9.67 -27.88
C SER A 63 5.34 10.82 -28.34
N THR A 64 6.47 10.97 -27.68
CA THR A 64 7.46 12.03 -27.94
C THR A 64 8.87 11.45 -28.09
N PRO A 65 9.76 12.09 -28.86
CA PRO A 65 11.13 11.62 -29.00
C PRO A 65 11.95 11.93 -27.72
N PHE A 66 12.75 10.95 -27.28
CA PHE A 66 13.77 11.14 -26.26
C PHE A 66 15.15 11.38 -26.88
N ASP A 67 15.41 10.76 -28.04
CA ASP A 67 16.65 10.85 -28.80
C ASP A 67 16.38 10.71 -30.32
N GLU A 68 17.42 10.76 -31.12
CA GLU A 68 17.34 10.63 -32.59
C GLU A 68 16.86 9.25 -33.06
N GLY A 69 16.93 8.22 -32.20
CA GLY A 69 16.53 6.83 -32.51
C GLY A 69 15.12 6.48 -32.05
N THR A 70 14.42 7.36 -31.34
CA THR A 70 13.12 7.07 -30.75
C THR A 70 12.05 6.78 -31.79
N MET A 71 11.42 5.60 -31.71
CA MET A 71 10.30 5.23 -32.57
C MET A 71 9.00 5.86 -32.07
N LEU A 72 8.26 6.54 -32.95
CA LEU A 72 7.06 7.29 -32.57
C LEU A 72 5.76 6.53 -32.84
N THR A 73 4.81 6.63 -31.92
CA THR A 73 3.45 6.06 -32.02
C THR A 73 2.67 6.63 -33.20
N SER A 74 2.88 7.91 -33.51
CA SER A 74 2.24 8.61 -34.64
C SER A 74 2.67 8.09 -36.02
N GLN A 75 3.87 7.52 -36.11
CA GLN A 75 4.45 7.04 -37.36
C GLN A 75 4.21 5.53 -37.60
N LYS A 76 3.92 4.77 -36.56
CA LYS A 76 3.78 3.31 -36.63
C LYS A 76 2.34 2.85 -36.84
N LYS A 77 2.04 2.22 -37.96
CA LYS A 77 0.74 1.61 -38.26
C LYS A 77 0.63 0.19 -37.74
N LEU A 78 -0.54 -0.22 -37.24
CA LEU A 78 -0.78 -1.55 -36.70
C LEU A 78 -0.44 -2.68 -37.68
N LYS A 79 -0.73 -2.53 -38.98
CA LYS A 79 -0.35 -3.52 -40.01
C LYS A 79 1.15 -3.76 -40.15
N GLN A 80 1.97 -2.76 -39.79
CA GLN A 80 3.44 -2.85 -39.85
C GLN A 80 4.02 -3.66 -38.70
N LEU A 81 3.26 -3.80 -37.60
CA LEU A 81 3.62 -4.63 -36.44
C LEU A 81 3.39 -6.13 -36.70
N LYS A 82 2.67 -6.50 -37.78
CA LYS A 82 2.37 -7.88 -38.16
C LYS A 82 1.73 -8.70 -37.01
N LEU A 83 0.89 -8.03 -36.21
CA LEU A 83 0.22 -8.63 -35.05
C LEU A 83 -0.63 -9.83 -35.48
N LYS A 84 -0.59 -10.88 -34.63
CA LYS A 84 -1.36 -12.12 -34.81
C LYS A 84 -2.26 -12.35 -33.62
N LYS A 85 -3.32 -13.14 -33.81
CA LYS A 85 -4.18 -13.57 -32.71
C LYS A 85 -3.36 -14.21 -31.60
N GLY A 86 -3.53 -13.69 -30.38
CA GLY A 86 -2.83 -14.15 -29.19
C GLY A 86 -1.66 -13.26 -28.77
N ASP A 87 -1.13 -12.43 -29.66
CA ASP A 87 -0.02 -11.51 -29.33
C ASP A 87 -0.43 -10.59 -28.20
N LYS A 88 0.52 -10.35 -27.30
CA LYS A 88 0.36 -9.48 -26.12
C LYS A 88 1.40 -8.37 -26.18
N PHE A 89 0.99 -7.19 -25.77
CA PHE A 89 1.85 -6.02 -25.62
C PHE A 89 1.30 -5.14 -24.49
N LYS A 90 2.14 -4.26 -23.95
CA LYS A 90 1.73 -3.31 -22.93
C LYS A 90 1.57 -1.92 -23.52
N TYR A 91 0.55 -1.22 -23.05
CA TYR A 91 0.38 0.19 -23.25
C TYR A 91 0.51 0.87 -21.89
N LEU A 92 1.37 1.87 -21.83
CA LEU A 92 1.63 2.69 -20.66
C LEU A 92 1.16 4.10 -20.98
N PHE A 93 0.37 4.67 -20.10
CA PHE A 93 -0.08 6.04 -20.16
C PHE A 93 0.29 6.73 -18.85
N ASP A 94 0.73 7.96 -18.90
CA ASP A 94 1.28 8.73 -17.80
C ASP A 94 2.48 8.03 -17.14
N PHE A 95 3.69 8.56 -17.40
CA PHE A 95 4.93 7.95 -16.90
C PHE A 95 5.16 8.23 -15.42
N GLY A 96 4.37 9.14 -14.81
CA GLY A 96 4.37 9.41 -13.37
C GLY A 96 3.46 8.43 -12.62
N ASP A 97 2.20 8.34 -13.04
CA ASP A 97 1.19 7.47 -12.39
C ASP A 97 1.17 6.04 -12.93
N GLU A 98 1.92 5.76 -14.00
CA GLU A 98 2.12 4.44 -14.61
C GLU A 98 0.82 3.65 -14.88
N TRP A 99 -0.15 4.24 -15.59
CA TRP A 99 -1.34 3.51 -16.03
C TRP A 99 -0.98 2.41 -17.04
N VAL A 100 -0.80 1.19 -16.55
CA VAL A 100 -0.37 0.03 -17.33
C VAL A 100 -1.57 -0.78 -17.82
N PHE A 101 -1.76 -0.80 -19.13
CA PHE A 101 -2.80 -1.60 -19.78
C PHE A 101 -2.19 -2.83 -20.44
N GLN A 102 -2.75 -4.00 -20.17
CA GLN A 102 -2.40 -5.21 -20.90
C GLN A 102 -3.24 -5.32 -22.16
N CYS A 103 -2.61 -5.28 -23.32
CA CYS A 103 -3.23 -5.47 -24.63
C CYS A 103 -3.03 -6.89 -25.12
N LYS A 104 -4.09 -7.47 -25.74
CA LYS A 104 -4.06 -8.78 -26.38
C LYS A 104 -4.86 -8.79 -27.67
N VAL A 105 -4.27 -9.22 -28.76
CA VAL A 105 -4.97 -9.39 -30.04
C VAL A 105 -5.91 -10.60 -29.97
N LEU A 106 -7.20 -10.35 -30.05
CA LEU A 106 -8.23 -11.39 -30.01
C LEU A 106 -8.53 -11.96 -31.38
N ARG A 107 -8.60 -11.09 -32.39
CA ARG A 107 -8.97 -11.48 -33.78
C ARG A 107 -8.30 -10.58 -34.80
N GLU A 108 -7.99 -11.17 -35.93
CA GLU A 108 -7.63 -10.51 -37.18
C GLU A 108 -8.86 -10.60 -38.11
N LEU A 109 -9.23 -9.50 -38.73
CA LEU A 109 -10.42 -9.42 -39.59
C LEU A 109 -10.03 -9.00 -41.01
N ASP A 110 -10.69 -9.56 -42.01
CA ASP A 110 -10.56 -9.19 -43.42
C ASP A 110 -11.56 -8.09 -43.87
N ILE A 111 -12.42 -7.66 -42.95
CA ILE A 111 -13.36 -6.56 -43.13
C ILE A 111 -12.75 -5.23 -42.63
N PRO A 112 -12.99 -4.11 -43.34
CA PRO A 112 -12.49 -2.81 -42.89
C PRO A 112 -13.27 -2.31 -41.65
N THR A 113 -12.62 -1.47 -40.86
CA THR A 113 -13.23 -0.71 -39.79
C THR A 113 -12.96 0.77 -40.04
N ASP A 114 -13.98 1.50 -40.46
CA ASP A 114 -13.86 2.92 -40.80
C ASP A 114 -13.76 3.78 -39.53
N ILE A 115 -14.59 3.48 -38.54
CA ILE A 115 -14.62 4.15 -37.24
C ILE A 115 -14.20 3.15 -36.16
N PRO A 116 -13.04 3.35 -35.51
CA PRO A 116 -12.63 2.48 -34.42
C PRO A 116 -13.52 2.70 -33.20
N GLY A 117 -13.77 1.65 -32.44
CA GLY A 117 -14.63 1.75 -31.26
C GLY A 117 -14.64 0.51 -30.38
N VAL A 118 -15.30 0.65 -29.24
CA VAL A 118 -15.48 -0.42 -28.26
C VAL A 118 -16.64 -1.31 -28.68
N ILE A 119 -16.38 -2.59 -28.85
CA ILE A 119 -17.40 -3.60 -29.18
C ILE A 119 -17.82 -4.42 -27.94
N ARG A 120 -17.10 -4.33 -26.84
CA ARG A 120 -17.43 -4.93 -25.55
C ARG A 120 -16.76 -4.16 -24.41
N SER A 121 -17.50 -3.93 -23.33
CA SER A 121 -16.99 -3.35 -22.08
C SER A 121 -17.37 -4.26 -20.92
N VAL A 122 -16.44 -4.45 -19.99
CA VAL A 122 -16.66 -5.17 -18.73
C VAL A 122 -15.92 -4.40 -17.62
N GLY A 123 -16.60 -4.24 -16.49
CA GLY A 123 -16.11 -3.51 -15.33
C GLY A 123 -16.08 -1.98 -15.51
N ALA A 124 -16.25 -1.25 -14.42
CA ALA A 124 -16.07 0.19 -14.40
C ALA A 124 -14.59 0.54 -14.58
N ALA A 125 -14.32 1.58 -15.37
CA ALA A 125 -12.96 2.13 -15.40
C ALA A 125 -12.66 2.86 -14.09
N PRO A 126 -11.44 2.77 -13.55
CA PRO A 126 -11.05 3.62 -12.42
C PRO A 126 -11.06 5.09 -12.87
N GLN A 127 -11.12 5.99 -11.90
CA GLN A 127 -10.94 7.41 -12.17
C GLN A 127 -9.45 7.66 -12.44
N GLN A 128 -9.14 8.35 -13.53
CA GLN A 128 -7.76 8.63 -13.96
C GLN A 128 -6.97 9.39 -12.88
N TYR A 129 -7.59 10.39 -12.29
CA TYR A 129 -7.07 11.14 -11.17
C TYR A 129 -8.07 11.00 -10.03
N PRO A 130 -7.91 10.02 -9.12
CA PRO A 130 -8.70 10.03 -7.91
C PRO A 130 -8.46 11.37 -7.21
N GLU A 131 -9.55 12.06 -6.86
CA GLU A 131 -9.44 13.26 -6.04
C GLU A 131 -8.54 12.93 -4.85
N ALA A 132 -7.52 13.75 -4.62
CA ALA A 132 -6.69 13.60 -3.42
C ALA A 132 -7.59 13.59 -2.20
N LEU A 133 -7.24 12.82 -1.17
CA LEU A 133 -8.01 12.77 0.07
C LEU A 133 -8.29 14.17 0.63
N GLU A 134 -7.35 15.09 0.42
CA GLU A 134 -7.44 16.50 0.77
C GLU A 134 -8.57 17.24 0.04
N ASP A 135 -8.76 16.98 -1.27
CA ASP A 135 -9.80 17.59 -2.10
C ASP A 135 -11.21 17.08 -1.76
N ARG A 136 -11.32 15.92 -1.13
CA ARG A 136 -12.61 15.35 -0.70
C ARG A 136 -13.17 16.02 0.56
N GLY A 137 -12.44 16.96 1.17
CA GLY A 137 -12.78 17.48 2.50
C GLY A 137 -12.77 16.37 3.57
N ALA A 138 -12.04 15.28 3.30
CA ALA A 138 -12.02 14.07 4.12
C ALA A 138 -11.30 14.29 5.45
N PHE A 139 -10.26 15.14 5.42
CA PHE A 139 -9.50 15.44 6.62
C PHE A 139 -10.23 16.46 7.50
N PRO A 140 -10.30 16.23 8.80
CA PRO A 140 -10.82 17.21 9.74
C PRO A 140 -9.95 18.47 9.72
N SER A 141 -10.58 19.63 9.89
CA SER A 141 -9.84 20.89 10.04
C SER A 141 -8.93 20.82 11.26
N ILE A 142 -7.65 21.13 11.09
CA ILE A 142 -6.72 21.26 12.21
C ILE A 142 -6.96 22.59 12.92
N TYR A 143 -7.16 22.55 14.23
CA TYR A 143 -7.41 23.73 15.05
C TYR A 143 -6.10 24.30 15.63
N PRO A 144 -6.03 25.62 15.87
CA PRO A 144 -4.94 26.21 16.63
C PRO A 144 -4.81 25.58 18.02
N PHE A 145 -3.57 25.44 18.50
CA PHE A 145 -3.25 24.82 19.80
C PHE A 145 -4.10 25.34 20.98
N GLU A 146 -4.30 26.66 21.09
CA GLU A 146 -5.13 27.25 22.16
C GLU A 146 -6.59 26.78 22.09
N ARG A 147 -7.11 26.58 20.86
CA ARG A 147 -8.49 26.09 20.69
C ARG A 147 -8.60 24.62 21.11
N VAL A 148 -7.63 23.80 20.76
CA VAL A 148 -7.58 22.39 21.18
C VAL A 148 -7.51 22.28 22.71
N LYS A 149 -6.66 23.08 23.33
CA LYS A 149 -6.53 23.13 24.78
C LYS A 149 -7.84 23.55 25.50
N GLU A 150 -8.56 24.54 24.95
CA GLU A 150 -9.89 24.92 25.43
C GLU A 150 -10.90 23.78 25.34
N LEU A 151 -10.90 23.05 24.22
CA LEU A 151 -11.81 21.93 24.02
C LEU A 151 -11.53 20.80 25.01
N PHE A 152 -10.28 20.44 25.23
CA PHE A 152 -9.92 19.44 26.25
C PHE A 152 -10.32 19.89 27.67
N ALA A 153 -10.16 21.14 27.98
CA ALA A 153 -10.55 21.69 29.31
C ALA A 153 -12.07 21.65 29.57
N GLN A 154 -12.89 21.56 28.51
CA GLN A 154 -14.34 21.45 28.63
C GLN A 154 -14.83 20.01 28.81
N LEU A 155 -13.98 19.01 28.58
CA LEU A 155 -14.36 17.61 28.74
C LEU A 155 -14.55 17.26 30.22
N PRO A 156 -15.55 16.43 30.57
CA PRO A 156 -15.78 15.97 31.92
C PRO A 156 -14.79 14.88 32.37
N VAL A 157 -13.55 14.94 31.88
CA VAL A 157 -12.50 13.92 32.08
C VAL A 157 -11.25 14.62 32.59
N SER A 158 -10.53 13.98 33.52
CA SER A 158 -9.29 14.56 34.04
C SER A 158 -8.20 14.67 32.97
N SER A 159 -7.36 15.70 33.09
CA SER A 159 -6.20 15.89 32.18
C SER A 159 -5.25 14.69 32.17
N ALA A 160 -5.11 13.98 33.28
CA ALA A 160 -4.29 12.78 33.36
C ALA A 160 -4.84 11.64 32.49
N VAL A 161 -6.17 11.46 32.47
CA VAL A 161 -6.83 10.46 31.59
C VAL A 161 -6.69 10.89 30.12
N ILE A 162 -6.91 12.18 29.80
CA ILE A 162 -6.75 12.70 28.44
C ILE A 162 -5.32 12.41 27.92
N GLN A 163 -4.29 12.78 28.70
CA GLN A 163 -2.89 12.53 28.33
C GLN A 163 -2.58 11.02 28.19
N SER A 164 -3.16 10.19 29.06
CA SER A 164 -2.98 8.75 28.99
C SER A 164 -3.61 8.17 27.72
N VAL A 165 -4.84 8.56 27.38
CA VAL A 165 -5.52 8.13 26.16
C VAL A 165 -4.75 8.61 24.92
N HIS A 166 -4.27 9.85 24.90
CA HIS A 166 -3.47 10.39 23.80
C HIS A 166 -2.24 9.53 23.53
N ARG A 167 -1.49 9.15 24.58
CA ARG A 167 -0.33 8.24 24.44
C ARG A 167 -0.70 6.87 23.87
N TYR A 168 -1.92 6.39 24.09
CA TYR A 168 -2.39 5.14 23.48
C TYR A 168 -2.69 5.30 21.99
N PHE A 169 -3.16 6.49 21.54
CA PHE A 169 -3.25 6.79 20.12
C PHE A 169 -1.87 6.80 19.47
N ASP A 170 -0.92 7.55 20.04
CA ASP A 170 0.46 7.63 19.53
C ASP A 170 1.10 6.24 19.41
N ALA A 171 1.03 5.44 20.48
CA ALA A 171 1.60 4.10 20.50
C ALA A 171 0.91 3.15 19.52
N ALA A 172 -0.41 3.19 19.43
CA ALA A 172 -1.18 2.31 18.57
C ALA A 172 -0.89 2.59 17.08
N VAL A 173 -0.86 3.86 16.69
CA VAL A 173 -0.57 4.23 15.30
C VAL A 173 0.86 3.90 14.92
N GLN A 174 1.83 4.18 15.79
CA GLN A 174 3.23 3.87 15.55
C GLN A 174 3.49 2.36 15.46
N LEU A 175 2.74 1.53 16.19
CA LEU A 175 2.90 0.08 16.16
C LEU A 175 2.13 -0.58 15.00
N TYR A 176 0.88 -0.15 14.76
CA TYR A 176 -0.03 -0.85 13.86
C TYR A 176 -0.25 -0.17 12.50
N GLY A 177 0.13 1.09 12.36
CA GLY A 177 -0.07 1.89 11.14
C GLY A 177 -1.50 2.32 10.89
N VAL A 178 -2.44 1.38 10.96
CA VAL A 178 -3.89 1.58 10.83
C VAL A 178 -4.57 0.84 11.96
N VAL A 179 -5.41 1.53 12.74
CA VAL A 179 -6.07 0.94 13.91
C VAL A 179 -7.46 1.53 14.14
N PRO A 180 -8.53 0.70 14.25
CA PRO A 180 -9.87 1.17 14.62
C PRO A 180 -9.90 1.74 16.04
N LEU A 181 -10.73 2.77 16.27
CA LEU A 181 -10.88 3.40 17.58
C LEU A 181 -11.31 2.42 18.67
N GLN A 182 -12.19 1.48 18.33
CA GLN A 182 -12.62 0.41 19.24
C GLN A 182 -11.46 -0.45 19.76
N VAL A 183 -10.41 -0.65 18.96
CA VAL A 183 -9.22 -1.41 19.36
C VAL A 183 -8.37 -0.59 20.34
N ILE A 184 -8.22 0.72 20.11
CA ILE A 184 -7.48 1.61 21.02
C ILE A 184 -8.19 1.69 22.37
N LEU A 185 -9.52 1.87 22.38
CA LEU A 185 -10.32 1.87 23.62
C LEU A 185 -10.16 0.55 24.39
N LYS A 186 -10.23 -0.58 23.69
CA LYS A 186 -10.04 -1.90 24.30
C LYS A 186 -8.66 -2.02 24.94
N LEU A 187 -7.60 -1.69 24.20
CA LEU A 187 -6.21 -1.72 24.69
C LEU A 187 -6.03 -0.85 25.92
N TYR A 188 -6.61 0.37 25.89
CA TYR A 188 -6.56 1.28 27.01
C TYR A 188 -7.25 0.65 28.25
N ASN A 189 -8.49 0.20 28.12
CA ASN A 189 -9.30 -0.33 29.21
C ASN A 189 -8.77 -1.66 29.77
N ASP A 190 -8.09 -2.47 28.95
CA ASP A 190 -7.43 -3.69 29.42
C ASP A 190 -6.21 -3.41 30.33
N GLN A 191 -5.64 -2.20 30.27
CA GLN A 191 -4.37 -1.88 30.94
C GLN A 191 -4.46 -0.70 31.94
N ASN A 192 -5.59 0.00 31.99
CA ASN A 192 -5.82 1.17 32.85
C ASN A 192 -7.18 1.10 33.52
N PRO A 193 -7.46 1.94 34.53
CA PRO A 193 -8.82 2.19 34.97
C PRO A 193 -9.69 2.57 33.75
N PRO A 194 -10.81 1.87 33.51
CA PRO A 194 -11.55 2.00 32.28
C PRO A 194 -12.20 3.38 32.13
N VAL A 195 -12.20 3.88 30.90
CA VAL A 195 -13.00 5.03 30.48
C VAL A 195 -14.24 4.54 29.74
N THR A 196 -15.31 5.33 29.79
CA THR A 196 -16.52 5.02 29.02
C THR A 196 -16.29 5.27 27.53
N GLU A 197 -17.07 4.60 26.69
CA GLU A 197 -17.04 4.87 25.23
C GLU A 197 -17.32 6.35 24.93
N SER A 198 -18.28 6.96 25.63
CA SER A 198 -18.64 8.38 25.46
C SER A 198 -17.48 9.32 25.78
N ASP A 199 -16.77 9.08 26.90
CA ASP A 199 -15.63 9.90 27.29
C ASP A 199 -14.45 9.72 26.30
N PHE A 200 -14.21 8.47 25.90
CA PHE A 200 -13.17 8.17 24.91
C PHE A 200 -13.44 8.85 23.56
N LEU A 201 -14.69 8.77 23.07
CA LEU A 201 -15.08 9.45 21.83
C LEU A 201 -14.98 10.96 21.92
N ALA A 202 -15.33 11.55 23.09
CA ALA A 202 -15.18 12.98 23.31
C ALA A 202 -13.70 13.40 23.25
N ILE A 203 -12.79 12.61 23.80
CA ILE A 203 -11.33 12.82 23.69
C ILE A 203 -10.89 12.65 22.25
N ALA A 204 -11.27 11.55 21.58
CA ALA A 204 -10.90 11.24 20.21
C ALA A 204 -11.36 12.32 19.21
N GLU A 205 -12.52 12.92 19.42
CA GLU A 205 -13.02 14.01 18.57
C GLU A 205 -12.16 15.28 18.70
N VAL A 206 -11.61 15.58 19.89
CA VAL A 206 -10.66 16.69 20.03
C VAL A 206 -9.31 16.34 19.40
N ILE A 207 -8.76 15.14 19.67
CA ILE A 207 -7.52 14.65 19.08
C ILE A 207 -7.57 14.70 17.55
N ARG A 208 -8.72 14.41 16.95
CA ARG A 208 -8.94 14.45 15.50
C ARG A 208 -8.61 15.80 14.86
N HIS A 209 -8.69 16.88 15.64
CA HIS A 209 -8.42 18.24 15.22
C HIS A 209 -7.03 18.77 15.62
N GLU A 210 -6.19 17.92 16.18
CA GLU A 210 -4.79 18.25 16.47
C GLU A 210 -3.87 17.96 15.28
N ALA A 211 -2.74 18.67 15.22
CA ALA A 211 -1.66 18.36 14.31
C ALA A 211 -0.83 17.18 14.86
N ASN A 212 -1.22 15.96 14.50
CA ASN A 212 -0.57 14.72 14.92
C ASN A 212 0.12 14.05 13.73
N ASP A 213 1.00 13.08 14.01
CA ASP A 213 1.58 12.18 13.00
C ASP A 213 0.58 11.09 12.53
N TYR A 214 -0.70 11.31 12.77
CA TYR A 214 -1.80 10.48 12.33
C TYR A 214 -3.07 11.31 12.15
N CYS A 215 -4.01 10.76 11.37
CA CYS A 215 -5.35 11.31 11.20
C CYS A 215 -6.41 10.29 11.64
N ILE A 216 -7.58 10.77 12.06
CA ILE A 216 -8.74 9.93 12.41
C ILE A 216 -9.81 10.12 11.36
N LEU A 217 -10.03 9.10 10.53
CA LEU A 217 -10.93 9.13 9.38
C LEU A 217 -12.03 8.08 9.49
N GLY A 218 -13.19 8.40 8.92
CA GLY A 218 -14.30 7.47 8.76
C GLY A 218 -14.35 6.85 7.36
N SER A 219 -15.28 5.91 7.15
CA SER A 219 -15.48 5.22 5.87
C SER A 219 -15.80 6.19 4.73
N GLU A 220 -16.52 7.26 5.01
CA GLU A 220 -16.86 8.31 4.04
C GLU A 220 -15.64 9.02 3.44
N ALA A 221 -14.57 9.09 4.23
CA ALA A 221 -13.30 9.66 3.79
C ALA A 221 -12.43 8.65 3.05
N LEU A 222 -12.46 7.41 3.49
CA LEU A 222 -11.57 6.34 3.02
C LEU A 222 -12.11 5.62 1.79
N TYR A 223 -13.42 5.39 1.73
CA TYR A 223 -14.03 4.60 0.67
C TYR A 223 -15.06 5.42 -0.09
N ARG A 224 -14.92 5.46 -1.40
CA ARG A 224 -15.77 6.27 -2.26
C ARG A 224 -17.23 5.81 -2.25
N GLY A 225 -18.14 6.73 -1.93
CA GLY A 225 -19.57 6.45 -1.93
C GLY A 225 -20.09 5.73 -0.69
N GLU A 226 -19.25 5.51 0.30
CA GLU A 226 -19.67 4.98 1.59
C GLU A 226 -20.38 6.03 2.44
N ALA A 227 -21.34 5.58 3.23
CA ALA A 227 -22.00 6.41 4.22
C ALA A 227 -21.04 6.74 5.38
N PRO A 228 -21.26 7.88 6.09
CA PRO A 228 -20.48 8.19 7.28
C PRO A 228 -20.49 7.06 8.29
N SER A 229 -19.29 6.65 8.72
CA SER A 229 -19.13 5.62 9.76
C SER A 229 -19.65 6.09 11.11
N GLN A 230 -20.05 5.13 11.95
CA GLN A 230 -20.25 5.43 13.37
C GLN A 230 -18.92 5.92 13.98
N PRO A 231 -18.93 6.84 14.95
CA PRO A 231 -17.69 7.39 15.50
C PRO A 231 -16.67 6.35 15.97
N MET A 232 -17.12 5.24 16.55
CA MET A 232 -16.24 4.14 17.00
C MET A 232 -15.66 3.28 15.88
N ASP A 233 -16.24 3.33 14.68
CA ASP A 233 -15.75 2.60 13.50
C ASP A 233 -14.69 3.38 12.73
N ARG A 234 -14.42 4.63 13.13
CA ARG A 234 -13.32 5.44 12.56
C ARG A 234 -11.98 4.77 12.83
N MET A 235 -11.02 5.05 11.97
CA MET A 235 -9.65 4.51 12.05
C MET A 235 -8.67 5.65 12.32
N ALA A 236 -7.72 5.42 13.22
CA ALA A 236 -6.50 6.22 13.34
C ALA A 236 -5.47 5.65 12.36
N ILE A 237 -4.92 6.51 11.51
CA ILE A 237 -4.07 6.13 10.37
C ILE A 237 -2.80 6.98 10.42
N SER A 238 -1.63 6.36 10.33
CA SER A 238 -0.35 7.06 10.24
C SER A 238 -0.30 7.98 9.01
N THR A 239 0.02 9.26 9.20
CA THR A 239 0.21 10.20 8.09
C THR A 239 1.39 9.78 7.23
N LEU A 240 2.45 9.21 7.83
CA LEU A 240 3.60 8.68 7.10
C LEU A 240 3.21 7.59 6.08
N LEU A 241 2.25 6.72 6.42
CA LEU A 241 1.71 5.73 5.49
C LEU A 241 1.05 6.40 4.29
N LEU A 242 0.24 7.43 4.54
CA LEU A 242 -0.45 8.18 3.48
C LEU A 242 0.51 9.03 2.64
N GLU A 243 1.56 9.59 3.24
CA GLU A 243 2.59 10.37 2.54
C GLU A 243 3.45 9.52 1.61
N ILE A 244 3.78 8.28 2.01
CA ILE A 244 4.64 7.38 1.22
C ILE A 244 3.89 6.74 0.05
N GLY A 245 2.67 6.28 0.26
CA GLY A 245 1.94 5.50 -0.75
C GLY A 245 0.47 5.87 -0.93
N GLY A 246 0.05 7.02 -0.40
CA GLY A 246 -1.32 7.51 -0.57
C GLY A 246 -2.37 6.58 -0.01
N ILE A 247 -3.57 6.69 -0.56
CA ILE A 247 -4.72 5.85 -0.19
C ILE A 247 -4.52 4.39 -0.65
N GLU A 248 -3.74 4.15 -1.69
CA GLU A 248 -3.45 2.83 -2.22
C GLU A 248 -2.68 1.99 -1.20
N LEU A 249 -1.66 2.57 -0.55
CA LEU A 249 -0.93 1.87 0.51
C LEU A 249 -1.81 1.59 1.73
N PHE A 250 -2.75 2.49 2.06
CA PHE A 250 -3.77 2.22 3.08
C PHE A 250 -4.60 0.98 2.73
N TYR A 251 -5.08 0.86 1.49
CA TYR A 251 -5.85 -0.33 1.06
C TYR A 251 -5.00 -1.59 1.10
N GLU A 252 -3.75 -1.54 0.60
CA GLU A 252 -2.85 -2.69 0.68
C GLU A 252 -2.58 -3.14 2.12
N VAL A 253 -2.36 -2.20 3.03
CA VAL A 253 -2.11 -2.50 4.45
C VAL A 253 -3.35 -3.12 5.08
N THR A 254 -4.54 -2.53 4.87
CA THR A 254 -5.79 -3.02 5.46
C THR A 254 -6.19 -4.39 4.91
N ASP A 255 -6.04 -4.62 3.60
CA ASP A 255 -6.29 -5.92 2.97
C ASP A 255 -5.38 -7.02 3.54
N LYS A 256 -4.08 -6.72 3.70
CA LYS A 256 -3.12 -7.66 4.29
C LYS A 256 -3.31 -7.85 5.80
N GLN A 257 -3.89 -6.89 6.50
CA GLN A 257 -4.24 -7.02 7.92
C GLN A 257 -5.35 -8.05 8.14
N GLU A 258 -6.42 -8.03 7.32
CA GLU A 258 -7.58 -8.94 7.38
C GLU A 258 -7.92 -9.42 8.82
N ASP A 259 -8.00 -10.77 9.01
CA ASP A 259 -8.32 -11.40 10.29
C ASP A 259 -7.13 -11.58 11.24
N LYS A 260 -5.98 -10.98 10.97
CA LYS A 260 -4.82 -11.08 11.87
C LYS A 260 -5.15 -10.38 13.20
N PRO A 261 -4.79 -10.98 14.36
CA PRO A 261 -4.96 -10.33 15.64
C PRO A 261 -3.99 -9.16 15.81
N PHE A 262 -4.40 -8.11 16.50
CA PHE A 262 -3.50 -7.08 16.96
C PHE A 262 -2.51 -7.65 17.99
N LEU A 263 -1.23 -7.34 17.84
CA LEU A 263 -0.21 -7.70 18.83
C LEU A 263 -0.46 -6.92 20.13
N VAL A 264 -0.75 -7.62 21.20
CA VAL A 264 -0.93 -7.00 22.51
C VAL A 264 0.38 -7.08 23.28
N LEU A 265 0.97 -5.94 23.58
CA LEU A 265 2.17 -5.82 24.38
C LEU A 265 1.82 -5.44 25.83
N PRO A 266 2.66 -5.77 26.83
CA PRO A 266 2.58 -5.19 28.17
C PRO A 266 2.60 -3.65 28.08
N GLN A 267 1.87 -2.96 28.96
CA GLN A 267 1.70 -1.50 28.93
C GLN A 267 3.03 -0.73 28.79
N GLU A 268 4.04 -1.12 29.59
CA GLU A 268 5.34 -0.48 29.58
C GLU A 268 6.02 -0.58 28.21
N GLU A 269 5.95 -1.73 27.56
CA GLU A 269 6.53 -1.94 26.24
C GLU A 269 5.72 -1.23 25.14
N PHE A 270 4.38 -1.30 25.25
CA PHE A 270 3.48 -0.63 24.30
C PHE A 270 3.70 0.88 24.27
N LEU A 271 3.78 1.51 25.45
CA LEU A 271 3.92 2.97 25.57
C LEU A 271 5.30 3.49 25.15
N LYS A 272 6.30 2.65 24.89
CA LYS A 272 7.56 3.07 24.26
C LYS A 272 7.30 3.58 22.83
N TYR A 273 6.32 3.00 22.13
CA TYR A 273 5.92 3.43 20.80
C TYR A 273 5.26 4.81 20.77
N ALA A 274 4.80 5.35 21.91
CA ALA A 274 4.32 6.71 22.01
C ALA A 274 5.44 7.77 21.99
N VAL A 275 6.71 7.33 22.03
CA VAL A 275 7.85 8.26 21.98
C VAL A 275 8.22 8.51 20.52
N PRO A 276 8.22 9.77 20.06
CA PRO A 276 8.59 10.09 18.68
C PRO A 276 9.97 9.52 18.31
N GLY A 277 10.05 8.86 17.15
CA GLY A 277 11.30 8.26 16.67
C GLY A 277 11.76 7.02 17.43
N TYR A 278 10.92 6.42 18.28
CA TYR A 278 11.27 5.17 18.95
C TYR A 278 11.49 4.04 17.96
N LEU A 279 12.61 3.35 18.12
CA LEU A 279 12.93 2.11 17.41
C LEU A 279 13.20 0.99 18.41
N PRO A 280 12.64 -0.21 18.24
CA PRO A 280 12.89 -1.35 19.13
C PRO A 280 14.36 -1.76 19.11
N GLU A 281 14.96 -1.93 20.27
CA GLU A 281 16.38 -2.32 20.46
C GLU A 281 16.61 -3.82 20.17
N THR A 282 16.36 -4.26 18.92
CA THR A 282 16.58 -5.66 18.52
C THR A 282 18.01 -5.92 18.03
N PRO A 283 18.54 -7.15 18.14
CA PRO A 283 19.84 -7.50 17.56
C PRO A 283 19.94 -7.21 16.07
N GLN A 284 18.85 -7.39 15.33
CA GLN A 284 18.76 -7.17 13.88
C GLN A 284 18.87 -5.68 13.54
N LEU A 285 18.17 -4.83 14.28
CA LEU A 285 18.25 -3.39 14.09
C LEU A 285 19.65 -2.87 14.46
N LYS A 286 20.26 -3.40 15.53
CA LYS A 286 21.66 -3.08 15.91
C LYS A 286 22.64 -3.49 14.81
N ALA A 287 22.46 -4.64 14.18
CA ALA A 287 23.32 -5.09 13.08
C ALA A 287 23.19 -4.17 11.84
N MET A 288 21.96 -3.79 11.46
CA MET A 288 21.72 -2.82 10.39
C MET A 288 22.33 -1.46 10.72
N ARG A 289 22.14 -0.94 11.93
CA ARG A 289 22.75 0.30 12.42
C ARG A 289 24.27 0.27 12.30
N GLN A 290 24.92 -0.83 12.70
CA GLN A 290 26.38 -0.99 12.59
C GLN A 290 26.83 -0.96 11.12
N PHE A 291 26.11 -1.61 10.21
CA PHE A 291 26.39 -1.57 8.78
C PHE A 291 26.31 -0.13 8.24
N LEU A 292 25.27 0.61 8.55
CA LEU A 292 25.08 1.99 8.11
C LEU A 292 26.15 2.92 8.73
N GLN A 293 26.42 2.82 10.02
CA GLN A 293 27.44 3.61 10.69
C GLN A 293 28.85 3.37 10.12
N LYS A 294 29.20 2.13 9.77
CA LYS A 294 30.46 1.80 9.10
C LYS A 294 30.59 2.49 7.74
N ASN A 295 29.48 2.73 7.07
CA ASN A 295 29.40 3.31 5.74
C ASN A 295 29.02 4.81 5.72
N LYS A 296 28.87 5.47 6.88
CA LYS A 296 28.32 6.84 7.04
C LYS A 296 28.96 7.93 6.18
N LYS A 297 30.24 7.77 5.79
CA LYS A 297 30.94 8.73 4.92
C LYS A 297 30.51 8.65 3.44
N ARG A 298 29.67 7.68 3.09
CA ARG A 298 29.19 7.43 1.73
C ARG A 298 27.76 7.90 1.53
N PHE A 299 27.10 8.37 2.58
CA PHE A 299 25.74 8.89 2.52
C PHE A 299 25.75 10.42 2.59
N SER A 300 24.79 11.04 1.94
CA SER A 300 24.54 12.48 2.03
C SER A 300 23.71 12.88 3.26
N ILE A 301 23.12 11.92 3.96
CA ILE A 301 22.30 12.10 5.18
C ILE A 301 22.92 11.37 6.38
N PRO A 302 22.53 11.72 7.61
CA PRO A 302 22.96 10.99 8.81
C PRO A 302 22.57 9.51 8.79
N ALA A 303 23.43 8.64 9.30
CA ALA A 303 23.18 7.19 9.31
C ALA A 303 21.96 6.79 10.15
N GLU A 304 21.59 7.57 11.17
CA GLU A 304 20.36 7.31 11.95
C GLU A 304 19.09 7.67 11.18
N ASP A 305 19.10 8.73 10.37
CA ASP A 305 17.98 9.09 9.51
C ASP A 305 17.76 8.00 8.44
N LEU A 306 18.88 7.49 7.88
CA LEU A 306 18.82 6.37 6.96
C LEU A 306 18.32 5.08 7.63
N LEU A 307 18.73 4.81 8.87
CA LEU A 307 18.23 3.68 9.64
C LEU A 307 16.72 3.79 9.86
N MET A 308 16.22 5.00 10.16
CA MET A 308 14.80 5.27 10.30
C MET A 308 14.05 4.99 8.97
N ALA A 309 14.59 5.46 7.85
CA ALA A 309 14.00 5.21 6.53
C ALA A 309 13.94 3.71 6.18
N VAL A 310 15.03 2.97 6.42
CA VAL A 310 15.07 1.51 6.22
C VAL A 310 14.07 0.81 7.14
N TYR A 311 13.98 1.21 8.41
CA TYR A 311 13.02 0.65 9.36
C TYR A 311 11.58 0.93 8.92
N THR A 312 11.27 2.15 8.48
CA THR A 312 9.95 2.53 7.97
C THR A 312 9.54 1.69 6.76
N ALA A 313 10.46 1.49 5.79
CA ALA A 313 10.19 0.64 4.64
C ALA A 313 9.87 -0.81 5.05
N VAL A 314 10.60 -1.35 6.03
CA VAL A 314 10.34 -2.68 6.58
C VAL A 314 9.01 -2.73 7.34
N TRP A 315 8.71 -1.72 8.15
CA TRP A 315 7.48 -1.63 8.93
C TRP A 315 6.22 -1.55 8.05
N LEU A 316 6.28 -0.79 6.94
CA LEU A 316 5.21 -0.68 5.95
C LEU A 316 5.15 -1.88 4.98
N ASP A 317 6.09 -2.83 5.08
CA ASP A 317 6.21 -3.97 4.16
C ASP A 317 6.43 -3.56 2.70
N LEU A 318 7.16 -2.46 2.48
CA LEU A 318 7.49 -1.99 1.14
C LEU A 318 8.48 -2.95 0.45
N PRO A 319 8.43 -3.05 -0.89
CA PRO A 319 9.39 -3.85 -1.64
C PRO A 319 10.85 -3.44 -1.34
N LEU A 320 11.77 -4.41 -1.31
CA LEU A 320 13.21 -4.11 -1.13
C LEU A 320 13.74 -3.10 -2.15
N GLN A 321 13.16 -3.09 -3.36
CA GLN A 321 13.51 -2.13 -4.41
C GLN A 321 13.31 -0.68 -3.96
N TYR A 322 12.22 -0.38 -3.25
CA TYR A 322 12.00 0.95 -2.67
C TYR A 322 13.17 1.42 -1.79
N THR A 323 13.70 0.52 -0.94
CA THR A 323 14.86 0.84 -0.11
C THR A 323 16.14 0.99 -0.95
N ALA A 324 16.30 0.17 -1.99
CA ALA A 324 17.47 0.24 -2.87
C ALA A 324 17.48 1.55 -3.67
N ASP A 325 16.35 1.96 -4.22
CA ASP A 325 16.18 3.21 -4.97
C ASP A 325 16.48 4.43 -4.06
N GLY A 326 15.94 4.45 -2.83
CA GLY A 326 16.25 5.47 -1.84
C GLY A 326 17.75 5.54 -1.47
N LEU A 327 18.45 4.40 -1.43
CA LEU A 327 19.91 4.38 -1.24
C LEU A 327 20.64 5.01 -2.43
N GLU A 328 20.22 4.74 -3.66
CA GLU A 328 20.82 5.34 -4.87
C GLU A 328 20.60 6.85 -4.93
N GLU A 329 19.40 7.34 -4.59
CA GLU A 329 19.06 8.77 -4.55
C GLU A 329 19.97 9.57 -3.60
N ILE A 330 20.35 8.99 -2.47
CA ILE A 330 21.31 9.62 -1.53
C ILE A 330 22.79 9.40 -1.91
N GLY A 331 23.04 8.85 -3.12
CA GLY A 331 24.37 8.67 -3.68
C GLY A 331 25.12 7.43 -3.18
N PHE A 332 24.45 6.50 -2.49
CA PHE A 332 25.07 5.27 -2.05
C PHE A 332 25.18 4.24 -3.18
N GLN A 333 26.39 3.79 -3.43
CA GLN A 333 26.64 2.71 -4.39
C GLN A 333 27.34 1.54 -3.70
N PHE A 334 26.84 0.35 -3.89
CA PHE A 334 27.49 -0.87 -3.41
C PHE A 334 28.82 -1.10 -4.13
N ARG A 335 29.86 -1.45 -3.40
CA ARG A 335 31.23 -1.63 -3.93
C ARG A 335 31.46 -3.01 -4.52
N SER A 336 30.66 -3.99 -4.14
CA SER A 336 30.81 -5.37 -4.57
C SER A 336 29.51 -6.16 -4.36
N GLN A 337 29.40 -7.28 -5.06
CA GLN A 337 28.31 -8.24 -4.83
C GLN A 337 28.28 -8.79 -3.40
N ALA A 338 29.44 -8.91 -2.74
CA ALA A 338 29.51 -9.33 -1.35
C ALA A 338 28.90 -8.30 -0.40
N GLU A 339 29.05 -6.99 -0.67
CA GLU A 339 28.42 -5.93 0.10
C GLU A 339 26.90 -5.90 -0.13
N ILE A 340 26.44 -6.07 -1.37
CA ILE A 340 25.01 -6.23 -1.71
C ILE A 340 24.42 -7.40 -0.92
N LYS A 341 25.07 -8.56 -0.98
CA LYS A 341 24.61 -9.74 -0.25
C LYS A 341 24.53 -9.46 1.26
N THR A 342 25.54 -8.84 1.84
CA THR A 342 25.55 -8.49 3.27
C THR A 342 24.38 -7.58 3.62
N PHE A 343 24.10 -6.56 2.80
CA PHE A 343 22.95 -5.68 3.03
C PHE A 343 21.62 -6.45 2.91
N MET A 344 21.47 -7.28 1.88
CA MET A 344 20.27 -8.10 1.70
C MET A 344 20.01 -9.06 2.86
N ASP A 345 21.06 -9.73 3.34
CA ASP A 345 20.96 -10.64 4.48
C ASP A 345 20.53 -9.87 5.75
N LEU A 346 21.12 -8.69 6.01
CA LEU A 346 20.72 -7.82 7.13
C LEU A 346 19.29 -7.30 7.00
N TYR A 347 18.89 -6.90 5.80
CA TYR A 347 17.52 -6.42 5.52
C TYR A 347 16.50 -7.53 5.73
N GLN A 348 16.77 -8.74 5.23
CA GLN A 348 15.90 -9.90 5.39
C GLN A 348 15.73 -10.27 6.87
N GLU A 349 16.83 -10.29 7.62
CA GLU A 349 16.81 -10.56 9.08
C GLU A 349 16.02 -9.48 9.84
N LEU A 350 16.23 -8.20 9.49
CA LEU A 350 15.47 -7.09 10.05
C LEU A 350 13.98 -7.25 9.74
N SER A 351 13.64 -7.52 8.47
CA SER A 351 12.25 -7.68 8.01
C SER A 351 11.52 -8.84 8.72
N ASN A 352 12.21 -9.96 8.96
CA ASN A 352 11.62 -11.12 9.63
C ASN A 352 11.33 -10.89 11.12
N HIS A 353 12.06 -9.95 11.75
CA HIS A 353 12.00 -9.71 13.20
C HIS A 353 11.36 -8.35 13.57
N THR A 354 10.97 -7.55 12.59
CA THR A 354 10.30 -6.26 12.83
C THR A 354 8.79 -6.46 12.77
N GLY A 355 8.09 -5.91 13.77
CA GLY A 355 6.64 -5.79 13.73
C GLY A 355 6.20 -4.95 12.55
N LYS A 356 5.25 -5.42 11.74
CA LYS A 356 4.80 -4.75 10.53
C LYS A 356 3.38 -4.21 10.66
N ALA A 357 3.10 -3.09 10.01
CA ALA A 357 1.75 -2.54 9.91
C ALA A 357 0.77 -3.57 9.32
N VAL A 358 1.13 -4.23 8.22
CA VAL A 358 0.34 -5.29 7.56
C VAL A 358 0.09 -6.52 8.44
N ASN A 359 0.79 -6.66 9.54
CA ASN A 359 0.68 -7.75 10.51
C ASN A 359 0.13 -7.28 11.86
N ARG A 360 -0.48 -6.09 11.91
CA ARG A 360 -1.03 -5.51 13.13
C ARG A 360 -0.01 -5.52 14.28
N GLY A 361 1.23 -5.09 13.98
CA GLY A 361 2.34 -4.95 14.91
C GLY A 361 3.16 -6.21 15.13
N ALA A 362 2.71 -7.39 14.70
CA ALA A 362 3.49 -8.62 14.84
C ALA A 362 4.58 -8.73 13.74
N SER A 363 5.72 -9.30 14.09
CA SER A 363 6.73 -9.68 13.11
C SER A 363 6.34 -10.97 12.36
N PRO A 364 6.86 -11.20 11.15
CA PRO A 364 6.64 -12.45 10.44
C PRO A 364 7.04 -13.68 11.25
N LYS A 365 8.13 -13.59 12.03
CA LYS A 365 8.60 -14.68 12.89
C LYS A 365 7.66 -14.99 14.04
N GLU A 366 7.06 -13.98 14.66
CA GLU A 366 6.05 -14.15 15.71
C GLU A 366 4.78 -14.79 15.17
N LEU A 367 4.31 -14.35 13.97
CA LEU A 367 3.15 -14.96 13.34
C LEU A 367 3.39 -16.44 13.00
N LEU A 368 4.57 -16.78 12.47
CA LEU A 368 4.95 -18.16 12.20
C LEU A 368 4.94 -19.01 13.48
N ALA A 369 5.55 -18.50 14.56
CA ALA A 369 5.58 -19.20 15.84
C ALA A 369 4.16 -19.42 16.43
N GLN A 370 3.29 -18.40 16.33
CA GLN A 370 1.87 -18.53 16.76
C GLN A 370 1.12 -19.57 15.92
N TRP A 371 1.36 -19.60 14.60
CA TRP A 371 0.74 -20.58 13.72
C TRP A 371 1.20 -22.01 14.06
N GLU A 372 2.51 -22.22 14.25
CA GLU A 372 3.07 -23.53 14.66
C GLU A 372 2.49 -24.00 16.00
N GLN A 373 2.37 -23.10 16.98
CA GLN A 373 1.78 -23.42 18.27
C GLN A 373 0.31 -23.84 18.14
N LYS A 374 -0.49 -23.11 17.35
CA LYS A 374 -1.88 -23.47 17.05
C LYS A 374 -2.00 -24.84 16.37
N GLN A 375 -1.08 -25.17 15.46
CA GLN A 375 -1.07 -26.49 14.80
C GLN A 375 -0.75 -27.62 15.80
N LYS A 376 0.24 -27.43 16.67
CA LYS A 376 0.57 -28.40 17.73
C LYS A 376 -0.64 -28.67 18.64
N GLN A 377 -1.30 -27.61 19.13
CA GLN A 377 -2.50 -27.74 19.96
C GLN A 377 -3.63 -28.50 19.25
N LYS A 378 -3.84 -28.27 17.94
CA LYS A 378 -4.83 -29.02 17.14
C LYS A 378 -4.49 -30.51 17.01
N VAL A 379 -3.20 -30.82 16.87
CA VAL A 379 -2.73 -32.24 16.81
C VAL A 379 -2.93 -32.92 18.16
N ASP A 380 -2.51 -32.25 19.24
CA ASP A 380 -2.67 -32.79 20.61
C ASP A 380 -4.15 -33.02 20.97
N ALA A 381 -5.02 -32.05 20.63
CA ALA A 381 -6.47 -32.23 20.85
C ALA A 381 -7.06 -33.39 20.03
N ARG A 382 -6.55 -33.67 18.82
CA ARG A 382 -6.97 -34.83 18.02
C ARG A 382 -6.45 -36.15 18.59
N HIS A 383 -5.29 -36.17 19.25
CA HIS A 383 -4.76 -37.35 19.93
C HIS A 383 -5.54 -37.66 21.19
N VAL A 384 -5.90 -36.66 21.99
CA VAL A 384 -6.76 -36.82 23.18
C VAL A 384 -8.15 -37.40 22.84
N LEU A 385 -8.72 -36.96 21.70
CA LEU A 385 -10.02 -37.48 21.22
C LEU A 385 -9.94 -38.88 20.57
N ARG A 386 -8.74 -39.43 20.37
CA ARG A 386 -8.52 -40.78 19.80
C ARG A 386 -8.02 -41.81 20.82
N ASP A 387 -7.91 -41.44 22.11
CA ASP A 387 -7.53 -42.39 23.14
C ASP A 387 -8.75 -43.27 23.51
N PRO A 388 -8.75 -44.60 23.20
CA PRO A 388 -9.90 -45.48 23.41
C PRO A 388 -10.24 -45.73 24.88
N MET A 389 -9.36 -45.33 25.82
CA MET A 389 -9.59 -45.56 27.26
C MET A 389 -10.59 -44.61 27.92
N GLN A 390 -11.02 -43.55 27.29
CA GLN A 390 -12.05 -42.64 27.85
C GLN A 390 -13.49 -42.96 27.42
N ILE A 391 -13.71 -43.95 26.52
CA ILE A 391 -15.06 -44.35 26.06
C ILE A 391 -15.71 -45.36 26.98
N SER A 392 -14.97 -45.98 27.94
CA SER A 392 -15.50 -47.01 28.80
C SER A 392 -16.09 -46.53 30.14
N LEU A 393 -16.24 -45.21 30.36
CA LEU A 393 -16.78 -44.69 31.64
C LEU A 393 -18.14 -43.99 31.50
N LEU A 394 -18.82 -44.16 30.37
CA LEU A 394 -20.17 -43.60 30.15
C LEU A 394 -21.26 -44.64 29.86
N ASP A 395 -20.95 -45.94 29.98
CA ASP A 395 -21.94 -47.04 29.96
C ASP A 395 -21.86 -47.80 31.30
N ASP A 396 -22.50 -47.25 32.35
CA ASP A 396 -23.08 -47.93 33.49
C ASP A 396 -24.17 -47.02 34.09
#